data_e2bbad136cc7a425e75661984ddc0697
#
_entry.id   e2bbad136cc7a425e75661984ddc0697
#
_cell.length_a   1.000
_cell.length_b   1.000
_cell.length_c   1.000
_cell.angle_alpha   90.00
_cell.angle_beta   90.00
_cell.angle_gamma   90.00
#
_symmetry.space_group_name_H-M   'P 1'
#
loop_
_entity.id
_entity.type
_entity.pdbx_description
1 polymer ?
#
loop_
_entity_poly.entity_id
_entity_poly.type
_entity_poly.pdbx_seq_one_letter_code
_entity_poly.pdbx_strand_id
1 'polypeptide(L)'
;MSRSPVALITGAAHRLGARTAEVMHARGWNVVIHYRSRGGQAQTLADRLNRERPDSATTVQADLSKPEQVTALAGASISAWGRLDGLVNNASVFYPNPTEAATLDDWHTIMSANLQAPFFLGQACLTALRETGGAIINLIDIYSEKPLADHPLYCSSKAGLAALTRSWAKDLAPAIRVNGVSPGAILWPEGEGEVDEEHQQAILSKTPLARTGNPDDIAATIAFLICDAPFITGQIIAVDGGRSLNM
;
A
#
# COMPACT_ATOMS: atom_id res chain seq x y z
N MET A 1 -26.71 12.34 10.34
CA MET A 1 -25.59 12.72 9.47
C MET A 1 -24.78 11.48 9.19
N SER A 2 -24.52 11.13 7.93
CA SER A 2 -23.68 9.99 7.57
C SER A 2 -22.27 10.25 8.13
N ARG A 3 -21.72 9.34 8.95
CA ARG A 3 -20.34 9.45 9.41
C ARG A 3 -19.40 9.33 8.20
N SER A 4 -18.35 10.16 8.13
CA SER A 4 -17.34 10.08 7.07
C SER A 4 -16.77 8.64 6.97
N PRO A 5 -16.55 8.11 5.77
CA PRO A 5 -15.88 6.81 5.62
C PRO A 5 -14.45 6.88 6.14
N VAL A 6 -13.88 5.74 6.54
CA VAL A 6 -12.57 5.63 7.18
C VAL A 6 -11.65 4.73 6.36
N ALA A 7 -10.42 5.22 6.09
CA ALA A 7 -9.37 4.44 5.45
C ALA A 7 -8.17 4.24 6.38
N LEU A 8 -7.74 2.98 6.55
CA LEU A 8 -6.43 2.65 7.12
C LEU A 8 -5.40 2.54 6.00
N ILE A 9 -4.30 3.29 6.11
CA ILE A 9 -3.21 3.27 5.13
C ILE A 9 -1.91 2.89 5.83
N THR A 10 -1.34 1.74 5.47
CA THR A 10 -0.08 1.29 6.09
C THR A 10 1.12 1.99 5.48
N GLY A 11 2.14 2.33 6.31
CA GLY A 11 3.33 3.06 5.86
C GLY A 11 3.02 4.47 5.34
N ALA A 12 2.03 5.15 5.94
CA ALA A 12 1.50 6.41 5.45
C ALA A 12 2.21 7.67 5.98
N ALA A 13 3.32 7.54 6.69
CA ALA A 13 4.06 8.70 7.21
C ALA A 13 4.79 9.51 6.12
N HIS A 14 5.06 8.92 4.94
CA HIS A 14 5.83 9.56 3.86
C HIS A 14 5.53 8.93 2.49
N ARG A 15 6.05 9.56 1.42
CA ARG A 15 6.02 9.06 0.03
C ARG A 15 4.59 8.70 -0.43
N LEU A 16 4.40 7.55 -1.09
CA LEU A 16 3.11 7.12 -1.66
C LEU A 16 1.99 7.02 -0.63
N GLY A 17 2.30 6.48 0.56
CA GLY A 17 1.30 6.33 1.62
C GLY A 17 0.80 7.67 2.14
N ALA A 18 1.69 8.65 2.35
CA ALA A 18 1.31 10.00 2.77
C ALA A 18 0.43 10.68 1.70
N ARG A 19 0.83 10.58 0.42
CA ARG A 19 0.03 11.15 -0.67
C ARG A 19 -1.34 10.48 -0.80
N THR A 20 -1.41 9.16 -0.59
CA THR A 20 -2.69 8.42 -0.56
C THR A 20 -3.59 8.93 0.58
N ALA A 21 -3.03 9.16 1.77
CA ALA A 21 -3.79 9.72 2.89
C ALA A 21 -4.34 11.12 2.58
N GLU A 22 -3.54 11.99 1.96
CA GLU A 22 -3.98 13.33 1.52
C GLU A 22 -5.13 13.26 0.51
N VAL A 23 -5.00 12.42 -0.52
CA VAL A 23 -6.01 12.27 -1.57
C VAL A 23 -7.32 11.70 -1.00
N MET A 24 -7.25 10.69 -0.13
CA MET A 24 -8.43 10.14 0.54
C MET A 24 -9.08 11.18 1.46
N HIS A 25 -8.27 11.93 2.23
CA HIS A 25 -8.77 12.98 3.10
C HIS A 25 -9.49 14.10 2.33
N ALA A 26 -8.91 14.54 1.20
CA ALA A 26 -9.52 15.55 0.33
C ALA A 26 -10.86 15.09 -0.28
N ARG A 27 -11.07 13.76 -0.39
CA ARG A 27 -12.35 13.15 -0.79
C ARG A 27 -13.36 12.99 0.37
N GLY A 28 -13.07 13.56 1.54
CA GLY A 28 -13.95 13.52 2.71
C GLY A 28 -13.81 12.30 3.61
N TRP A 29 -12.80 11.45 3.38
CA TRP A 29 -12.53 10.29 4.22
C TRP A 29 -11.75 10.67 5.48
N ASN A 30 -12.06 10.03 6.59
CA ASN A 30 -11.17 10.03 7.74
C ASN A 30 -10.03 9.05 7.47
N VAL A 31 -8.81 9.38 7.92
CA VAL A 31 -7.63 8.59 7.60
C VAL A 31 -6.85 8.16 8.84
N VAL A 32 -6.56 6.88 8.93
CA VAL A 32 -5.61 6.31 9.91
C VAL A 32 -4.26 6.18 9.25
N ILE A 33 -3.29 6.96 9.72
CA ILE A 33 -1.92 7.05 9.22
C ILE A 33 -1.06 6.08 10.03
N HIS A 34 -0.85 4.87 9.50
CA HIS A 34 0.03 3.93 10.17
C HIS A 34 1.50 4.22 9.83
N TYR A 35 2.38 4.07 10.84
CA TYR A 35 3.83 4.20 10.71
C TYR A 35 4.55 3.18 11.62
N ARG A 36 5.83 2.85 11.28
CA ARG A 36 6.71 2.05 12.14
C ARG A 36 7.63 2.93 12.99
N SER A 37 8.44 3.77 12.35
CA SER A 37 9.49 4.56 13.02
C SER A 37 9.41 6.07 12.77
N ARG A 38 8.63 6.53 11.78
CA ARG A 38 8.56 7.94 11.36
C ARG A 38 7.42 8.71 12.04
N GLY A 39 7.34 8.62 13.39
CA GLY A 39 6.25 9.21 14.17
C GLY A 39 6.08 10.71 13.99
N GLY A 40 7.18 11.47 13.96
CA GLY A 40 7.12 12.94 13.75
C GLY A 40 6.51 13.31 12.39
N GLN A 41 6.85 12.59 11.32
CA GLN A 41 6.27 12.84 10.00
C GLN A 41 4.78 12.45 9.95
N ALA A 42 4.42 11.31 10.55
CA ALA A 42 3.04 10.88 10.65
C ALA A 42 2.17 11.91 11.41
N GLN A 43 2.68 12.41 12.55
CA GLN A 43 1.98 13.40 13.35
C GLN A 43 1.85 14.74 12.61
N THR A 44 2.92 15.21 11.95
CA THR A 44 2.87 16.44 11.13
C THR A 44 1.81 16.34 10.04
N LEU A 45 1.69 15.18 9.37
CA LEU A 45 0.67 14.93 8.37
C LEU A 45 -0.73 14.96 9.01
N ALA A 46 -0.95 14.24 10.10
CA ALA A 46 -2.24 14.22 10.80
C ALA A 46 -2.67 15.61 11.27
N ASP A 47 -1.74 16.38 11.85
CA ASP A 47 -2.01 17.75 12.32
C ASP A 47 -2.40 18.69 11.16
N ARG A 48 -1.75 18.53 10.00
CA ARG A 48 -2.09 19.31 8.80
C ARG A 48 -3.49 18.97 8.32
N LEU A 49 -3.83 17.69 8.18
CA LEU A 49 -5.14 17.24 7.75
C LEU A 49 -6.24 17.64 8.74
N ASN A 50 -5.97 17.59 10.04
CA ASN A 50 -6.90 18.02 11.08
C ASN A 50 -7.10 19.54 11.13
N ARG A 51 -6.15 20.35 10.66
CA ARG A 51 -6.38 21.79 10.47
C ARG A 51 -7.37 22.09 9.33
N GLU A 52 -7.35 21.27 8.29
CA GLU A 52 -8.29 21.38 7.16
C GLU A 52 -9.69 20.90 7.55
N ARG A 53 -9.76 19.76 8.27
CA ARG A 53 -11.01 19.18 8.75
C ARG A 53 -10.78 18.53 10.14
N PRO A 54 -11.28 19.13 11.21
CA PRO A 54 -11.08 18.63 12.57
C PRO A 54 -11.55 17.18 12.75
N ASP A 55 -10.83 16.41 13.58
CA ASP A 55 -11.12 15.01 13.91
C ASP A 55 -11.26 14.10 12.68
N SER A 56 -10.37 14.24 11.71
CA SER A 56 -10.40 13.51 10.44
C SER A 56 -9.14 12.71 10.12
N ALA A 57 -8.09 12.86 10.92
CA ALA A 57 -6.86 12.10 10.78
C ALA A 57 -6.31 11.70 12.15
N THR A 58 -5.84 10.46 12.25
CA THR A 58 -5.15 9.96 13.45
C THR A 58 -3.94 9.12 13.05
N THR A 59 -3.00 8.95 13.98
CA THR A 59 -1.79 8.16 13.76
C THR A 59 -1.82 6.90 14.62
N VAL A 60 -1.32 5.77 14.07
CA VAL A 60 -1.14 4.54 14.84
C VAL A 60 0.25 3.97 14.53
N GLN A 61 1.02 3.72 15.58
CA GLN A 61 2.32 3.06 15.45
C GLN A 61 2.15 1.54 15.53
N ALA A 62 2.77 0.81 14.61
CA ALA A 62 2.91 -0.64 14.69
C ALA A 62 4.14 -1.13 13.91
N ASP A 63 4.75 -2.21 14.37
CA ASP A 63 5.70 -3.00 13.59
C ASP A 63 4.94 -4.16 12.94
N LEU A 64 4.81 -4.10 11.63
CA LEU A 64 4.06 -5.10 10.86
C LEU A 64 4.74 -6.47 10.80
N SER A 65 5.98 -6.59 11.23
CA SER A 65 6.62 -7.90 11.42
C SER A 65 6.13 -8.64 12.67
N LYS A 66 5.36 -7.98 13.54
CA LYS A 66 4.86 -8.50 14.82
C LYS A 66 3.36 -8.75 14.77
N PRO A 67 2.90 -10.00 14.74
CA PRO A 67 1.48 -10.34 14.58
C PRO A 67 0.55 -9.69 15.61
N GLU A 68 0.99 -9.56 16.86
CA GLU A 68 0.23 -8.91 17.93
C GLU A 68 0.02 -7.42 17.66
N GLN A 69 1.02 -6.73 17.07
CA GLN A 69 0.89 -5.33 16.70
C GLN A 69 0.02 -5.13 15.44
N VAL A 70 0.01 -6.09 14.53
CA VAL A 70 -0.91 -6.09 13.37
C VAL A 70 -2.36 -6.15 13.83
N THR A 71 -2.67 -7.03 14.80
CA THR A 71 -4.02 -7.12 15.37
C THR A 71 -4.40 -5.87 16.14
N ALA A 72 -3.47 -5.31 16.93
CA ALA A 72 -3.69 -4.07 17.67
C ALA A 72 -3.93 -2.87 16.73
N LEU A 73 -3.21 -2.79 15.60
CA LEU A 73 -3.39 -1.77 14.56
C LEU A 73 -4.82 -1.80 14.01
N ALA A 74 -5.33 -2.99 13.65
CA ALA A 74 -6.70 -3.13 13.16
C ALA A 74 -7.71 -2.62 14.20
N GLY A 75 -7.59 -3.06 15.45
CA GLY A 75 -8.47 -2.64 16.54
C GLY A 75 -8.45 -1.13 16.78
N ALA A 76 -7.27 -0.53 16.87
CA ALA A 76 -7.12 0.92 17.04
C ALA A 76 -7.71 1.71 15.86
N SER A 77 -7.51 1.22 14.63
CA SER A 77 -8.03 1.87 13.42
C SER A 77 -9.55 1.87 13.37
N ILE A 78 -10.19 0.76 13.72
CA ILE A 78 -11.64 0.63 13.77
C ILE A 78 -12.21 1.49 14.91
N SER A 79 -11.57 1.47 16.07
CA SER A 79 -12.03 2.20 17.26
C SER A 79 -11.99 3.70 17.12
N ALA A 80 -11.12 4.25 16.26
CA ALA A 80 -10.96 5.70 16.07
C ALA A 80 -12.29 6.38 15.71
N TRP A 81 -13.09 5.77 14.83
CA TRP A 81 -14.41 6.29 14.45
C TRP A 81 -15.51 5.23 14.42
N GLY A 82 -15.25 4.02 14.96
CA GLY A 82 -16.22 2.95 15.06
C GLY A 82 -16.59 2.29 13.73
N ARG A 83 -15.73 2.43 12.68
CA ARG A 83 -15.94 1.85 11.36
C ARG A 83 -14.62 1.75 10.59
N LEU A 84 -14.60 0.94 9.55
CA LEU A 84 -13.52 0.92 8.55
C LEU A 84 -14.13 0.61 7.18
N ASP A 85 -13.85 1.44 6.17
CA ASP A 85 -14.39 1.32 4.82
C ASP A 85 -13.32 1.00 3.78
N GLY A 86 -12.07 1.31 4.09
CA GLY A 86 -10.95 1.07 3.19
C GLY A 86 -9.70 0.63 3.94
N LEU A 87 -9.03 -0.40 3.40
CA LEU A 87 -7.69 -0.80 3.83
C LEU A 87 -6.73 -0.67 2.65
N VAL A 88 -5.66 0.09 2.83
CA VAL A 88 -4.57 0.21 1.85
C VAL A 88 -3.30 -0.40 2.43
N ASN A 89 -2.94 -1.59 1.96
CA ASN A 89 -1.68 -2.25 2.27
C ASN A 89 -0.56 -1.65 1.41
N ASN A 90 -0.02 -0.51 1.86
CA ASN A 90 1.04 0.23 1.15
C ASN A 90 2.43 0.00 1.76
N ALA A 91 2.55 -0.32 3.05
CA ALA A 91 3.85 -0.59 3.67
C ALA A 91 4.60 -1.71 2.94
N SER A 92 5.88 -1.51 2.70
CA SER A 92 6.74 -2.48 2.00
C SER A 92 8.19 -2.36 2.45
N VAL A 93 8.91 -3.47 2.40
CA VAL A 93 10.35 -3.55 2.54
C VAL A 93 10.93 -3.94 1.19
N PHE A 94 11.96 -3.20 0.75
CA PHE A 94 12.64 -3.38 -0.53
C PHE A 94 14.14 -3.14 -0.36
N TYR A 95 14.93 -4.15 -0.62
CA TYR A 95 16.40 -4.09 -0.72
C TYR A 95 16.94 -5.30 -1.48
N PRO A 96 18.15 -5.22 -2.07
CA PRO A 96 18.77 -6.34 -2.75
C PRO A 96 19.03 -7.52 -1.79
N ASN A 97 18.74 -8.75 -2.25
CA ASN A 97 19.02 -9.99 -1.55
C ASN A 97 19.36 -11.09 -2.58
N PRO A 98 20.56 -11.02 -3.23
CA PRO A 98 20.95 -11.99 -4.22
C PRO A 98 20.82 -13.44 -3.70
N THR A 99 20.41 -14.36 -4.56
CA THR A 99 20.09 -15.75 -4.17
C THR A 99 21.20 -16.42 -3.36
N GLU A 100 22.47 -16.18 -3.72
CA GLU A 100 23.64 -16.76 -3.07
C GLU A 100 23.90 -16.19 -1.66
N ALA A 101 23.40 -14.99 -1.36
CA ALA A 101 23.66 -14.27 -0.11
C ALA A 101 22.42 -14.10 0.76
N ALA A 102 21.24 -14.40 0.23
CA ALA A 102 19.97 -14.22 0.95
C ALA A 102 19.93 -15.11 2.22
N THR A 103 19.54 -14.50 3.33
CA THR A 103 19.48 -15.13 4.64
C THR A 103 18.04 -15.46 5.06
N LEU A 104 17.88 -16.27 6.10
CA LEU A 104 16.57 -16.51 6.71
C LEU A 104 15.98 -15.21 7.34
N ASP A 105 16.82 -14.31 7.82
CA ASP A 105 16.41 -13.03 8.37
C ASP A 105 15.86 -12.11 7.26
N ASP A 106 16.48 -12.11 6.08
CA ASP A 106 15.95 -11.41 4.90
C ASP A 106 14.58 -11.97 4.51
N TRP A 107 14.46 -13.31 4.49
CA TRP A 107 13.17 -13.95 4.25
C TRP A 107 12.10 -13.49 5.24
N HIS A 108 12.38 -13.56 6.53
CA HIS A 108 11.42 -13.14 7.56
C HIS A 108 11.08 -11.65 7.43
N THR A 109 12.07 -10.80 7.23
CA THR A 109 11.88 -9.36 7.12
C THR A 109 10.99 -8.99 5.93
N ILE A 110 11.30 -9.52 4.74
CA ILE A 110 10.59 -9.17 3.51
C ILE A 110 9.19 -9.81 3.47
N MET A 111 9.11 -11.12 3.77
CA MET A 111 7.83 -11.83 3.70
C MET A 111 6.86 -11.38 4.77
N SER A 112 7.34 -11.07 5.98
CA SER A 112 6.47 -10.57 7.05
C SER A 112 5.85 -9.22 6.72
N ALA A 113 6.64 -8.28 6.20
CA ALA A 113 6.13 -6.94 5.89
C ALA A 113 5.25 -6.91 4.63
N ASN A 114 5.68 -7.64 3.57
CA ASN A 114 5.09 -7.49 2.24
C ASN A 114 3.93 -8.44 1.96
N LEU A 115 3.83 -9.57 2.68
CA LEU A 115 2.80 -10.59 2.43
C LEU A 115 2.06 -11.01 3.70
N GLN A 116 2.77 -11.37 4.76
CA GLN A 116 2.14 -11.85 5.99
C GLN A 116 1.31 -10.74 6.66
N ALA A 117 1.86 -9.55 6.82
CA ALA A 117 1.15 -8.44 7.44
C ALA A 117 -0.11 -8.02 6.65
N PRO A 118 -0.08 -7.82 5.32
CA PRO A 118 -1.29 -7.62 4.52
C PRO A 118 -2.37 -8.67 4.76
N PHE A 119 -2.00 -9.95 4.84
CA PHE A 119 -2.94 -11.03 5.11
C PHE A 119 -3.59 -10.89 6.49
N PHE A 120 -2.81 -10.83 7.56
CA PHE A 120 -3.36 -10.83 8.92
C PHE A 120 -4.03 -9.49 9.28
N LEU A 121 -3.55 -8.37 8.76
CA LEU A 121 -4.21 -7.07 8.92
C LEU A 121 -5.57 -7.06 8.21
N GLY A 122 -5.61 -7.51 6.96
CA GLY A 122 -6.86 -7.64 6.23
C GLY A 122 -7.83 -8.57 6.97
N GLN A 123 -7.38 -9.74 7.42
CA GLN A 123 -8.18 -10.68 8.20
C GLN A 123 -8.77 -10.03 9.46
N ALA A 124 -7.97 -9.27 10.21
CA ALA A 124 -8.43 -8.57 11.41
C ALA A 124 -9.44 -7.45 11.11
N CYS A 125 -9.45 -6.90 9.90
CA CYS A 125 -10.36 -5.86 9.46
C CYS A 125 -11.66 -6.38 8.81
N LEU A 126 -11.80 -7.70 8.54
CA LEU A 126 -12.90 -8.24 7.71
C LEU A 126 -14.29 -7.90 8.23
N THR A 127 -14.51 -7.96 9.54
CA THR A 127 -15.85 -7.69 10.12
C THR A 127 -16.26 -6.24 9.83
N ALA A 128 -15.41 -5.28 10.14
CA ALA A 128 -15.71 -3.86 9.90
C ALA A 128 -15.86 -3.54 8.41
N LEU A 129 -15.01 -4.12 7.54
CA LEU A 129 -15.11 -3.93 6.10
C LEU A 129 -16.39 -4.56 5.51
N ARG A 130 -16.86 -5.70 6.04
CA ARG A 130 -18.16 -6.30 5.62
C ARG A 130 -19.35 -5.43 5.99
N GLU A 131 -19.32 -4.84 7.18
CA GLU A 131 -20.40 -3.95 7.66
C GLU A 131 -20.57 -2.70 6.80
N THR A 132 -19.47 -2.26 6.16
CA THR A 132 -19.47 -1.04 5.35
C THR A 132 -19.56 -1.28 3.85
N GLY A 133 -19.45 -2.54 3.40
CA GLY A 133 -19.28 -2.85 1.97
C GLY A 133 -17.93 -2.35 1.44
N GLY A 134 -16.89 -2.41 2.25
CA GLY A 134 -15.60 -1.75 2.05
C GLY A 134 -14.73 -2.35 0.95
N ALA A 135 -13.50 -1.82 0.85
CA ALA A 135 -12.53 -2.29 -0.13
C ALA A 135 -11.12 -2.44 0.47
N ILE A 136 -10.36 -3.41 -0.06
CA ILE A 136 -8.93 -3.60 0.22
C ILE A 136 -8.14 -3.30 -1.05
N ILE A 137 -7.10 -2.46 -0.94
CA ILE A 137 -6.14 -2.19 -2.00
C ILE A 137 -4.75 -2.63 -1.56
N ASN A 138 -4.14 -3.52 -2.33
CA ASN A 138 -2.78 -3.98 -2.11
C ASN A 138 -1.81 -3.27 -3.06
N LEU A 139 -0.78 -2.62 -2.53
CA LEU A 139 0.34 -2.09 -3.33
C LEU A 139 1.24 -3.25 -3.72
N ILE A 140 1.09 -3.68 -4.98
CA ILE A 140 1.88 -4.71 -5.62
C ILE A 140 3.21 -4.09 -6.10
N ASP A 141 3.68 -4.49 -7.24
CA ASP A 141 4.77 -3.92 -8.03
C ASP A 141 4.78 -4.62 -9.39
N ILE A 142 5.26 -3.96 -10.44
CA ILE A 142 5.45 -4.59 -11.76
C ILE A 142 6.43 -5.78 -11.67
N TYR A 143 7.32 -5.76 -10.70
CA TYR A 143 8.26 -6.87 -10.41
C TYR A 143 7.60 -8.13 -9.84
N SER A 144 6.31 -8.11 -9.58
CA SER A 144 5.52 -9.31 -9.24
C SER A 144 5.34 -10.25 -10.45
N GLU A 145 5.41 -9.71 -11.67
CA GLU A 145 5.25 -10.45 -12.93
C GLU A 145 6.53 -10.44 -13.77
N LYS A 146 7.35 -9.40 -13.63
CA LYS A 146 8.63 -9.19 -14.33
C LYS A 146 9.76 -9.09 -13.29
N PRO A 147 10.32 -10.21 -12.84
CA PRO A 147 11.26 -10.21 -11.72
C PRO A 147 12.48 -9.30 -11.93
N LEU A 148 12.86 -8.60 -10.87
CA LEU A 148 14.06 -7.79 -10.81
C LEU A 148 15.25 -8.65 -10.37
N ALA A 149 16.40 -8.54 -11.03
CA ALA A 149 17.64 -9.19 -10.61
C ALA A 149 18.00 -8.80 -9.16
N ASP A 150 18.64 -9.70 -8.46
CA ASP A 150 19.09 -9.54 -7.07
C ASP A 150 18.00 -9.28 -6.03
N HIS A 151 16.71 -9.47 -6.39
CA HIS A 151 15.57 -9.22 -5.50
C HIS A 151 14.58 -10.41 -5.45
N PRO A 152 15.02 -11.69 -5.38
CA PRO A 152 14.12 -12.83 -5.48
C PRO A 152 13.06 -12.87 -4.37
N LEU A 153 13.40 -12.52 -3.12
CA LEU A 153 12.46 -12.53 -2.00
C LEU A 153 11.41 -11.42 -2.15
N TYR A 154 11.83 -10.22 -2.55
CA TYR A 154 10.90 -9.12 -2.82
C TYR A 154 9.92 -9.48 -3.93
N CYS A 155 10.41 -9.93 -5.09
CA CYS A 155 9.57 -10.33 -6.22
C CYS A 155 8.59 -11.44 -5.82
N SER A 156 9.06 -12.47 -5.08
CA SER A 156 8.21 -13.54 -4.56
C SER A 156 7.13 -13.01 -3.62
N SER A 157 7.46 -12.08 -2.72
CA SER A 157 6.49 -11.48 -1.80
C SER A 157 5.40 -10.70 -2.53
N LYS A 158 5.77 -9.95 -3.57
CA LYS A 158 4.82 -9.18 -4.39
C LYS A 158 3.98 -10.07 -5.31
N ALA A 159 4.56 -11.14 -5.86
CA ALA A 159 3.81 -12.17 -6.58
C ALA A 159 2.79 -12.88 -5.67
N GLY A 160 3.19 -13.22 -4.44
CA GLY A 160 2.30 -13.76 -3.41
C GLY A 160 1.16 -12.80 -3.07
N LEU A 161 1.44 -11.50 -2.93
CA LEU A 161 0.44 -10.48 -2.66
C LEU A 161 -0.54 -10.29 -3.85
N ALA A 162 -0.03 -10.43 -5.08
CA ALA A 162 -0.87 -10.42 -6.28
C ALA A 162 -1.82 -11.63 -6.32
N ALA A 163 -1.33 -12.81 -5.98
CA ALA A 163 -2.16 -14.02 -5.85
C ALA A 163 -3.21 -13.88 -4.74
N LEU A 164 -2.81 -13.36 -3.56
CA LEU A 164 -3.71 -13.09 -2.45
C LEU A 164 -4.82 -12.10 -2.84
N THR A 165 -4.51 -11.06 -3.58
CA THR A 165 -5.48 -10.08 -4.09
C THR A 165 -6.59 -10.76 -4.89
N ARG A 166 -6.23 -11.65 -5.82
CA ARG A 166 -7.19 -12.38 -6.66
C ARG A 166 -7.99 -13.41 -5.85
N SER A 167 -7.34 -14.13 -4.94
CA SER A 167 -7.99 -15.10 -4.05
C SER A 167 -9.04 -14.41 -3.17
N TRP A 168 -8.65 -13.34 -2.49
CA TRP A 168 -9.56 -12.61 -1.61
C TRP A 168 -10.69 -11.89 -2.35
N ALA A 169 -10.45 -11.43 -3.57
CA ALA A 169 -11.52 -10.88 -4.41
C ALA A 169 -12.64 -11.89 -4.65
N LYS A 170 -12.30 -13.18 -4.77
CA LYS A 170 -13.26 -14.27 -4.91
C LYS A 170 -13.91 -14.67 -3.58
N ASP A 171 -13.11 -14.80 -2.52
CA ASP A 171 -13.56 -15.32 -1.24
C ASP A 171 -14.40 -14.31 -0.44
N LEU A 172 -14.14 -13.00 -0.61
CA LEU A 172 -14.77 -11.94 0.16
C LEU A 172 -15.92 -11.25 -0.55
N ALA A 173 -16.12 -11.53 -1.83
CA ALA A 173 -17.27 -11.05 -2.59
C ALA A 173 -18.58 -11.72 -2.08
N PRO A 174 -19.73 -11.02 -2.15
CA PRO A 174 -19.92 -9.67 -2.67
C PRO A 174 -19.67 -8.56 -1.64
N ALA A 175 -19.33 -8.90 -0.40
CA ALA A 175 -19.30 -7.96 0.73
C ALA A 175 -18.09 -7.01 0.70
N ILE A 176 -16.93 -7.46 0.20
CA ILE A 176 -15.70 -6.68 0.17
C ILE A 176 -15.07 -6.82 -1.23
N ARG A 177 -14.65 -5.70 -1.82
CA ARG A 177 -13.85 -5.69 -3.05
C ARG A 177 -12.37 -5.70 -2.71
N VAL A 178 -11.58 -6.45 -3.48
CA VAL A 178 -10.12 -6.51 -3.28
C VAL A 178 -9.42 -6.31 -4.63
N ASN A 179 -8.57 -5.28 -4.72
CA ASN A 179 -7.82 -4.96 -5.92
C ASN A 179 -6.36 -4.65 -5.60
N GLY A 180 -5.54 -4.63 -6.62
CA GLY A 180 -4.13 -4.25 -6.54
C GLY A 180 -3.81 -3.02 -7.41
N VAL A 181 -2.83 -2.26 -6.97
CA VAL A 181 -2.15 -1.25 -7.77
C VAL A 181 -0.69 -1.67 -7.91
N SER A 182 -0.17 -1.68 -9.12
CA SER A 182 1.18 -2.13 -9.44
C SER A 182 1.99 -0.95 -9.99
N PRO A 183 2.73 -0.24 -9.12
CA PRO A 183 3.55 0.89 -9.55
C PRO A 183 4.73 0.48 -10.42
N GLY A 184 5.12 1.36 -11.36
CA GLY A 184 6.43 1.36 -11.99
C GLY A 184 7.42 2.29 -11.26
N ALA A 185 8.29 2.98 -12.01
CA ALA A 185 9.20 3.98 -11.47
C ALA A 185 8.42 5.27 -11.11
N ILE A 186 8.13 5.47 -9.82
CA ILE A 186 7.40 6.64 -9.32
C ILE A 186 8.33 7.56 -8.54
N LEU A 187 9.04 7.02 -7.55
CA LEU A 187 10.01 7.74 -6.73
C LEU A 187 11.28 6.90 -6.67
N TRP A 188 12.40 7.54 -6.97
CA TRP A 188 13.67 6.85 -6.83
C TRP A 188 13.94 6.46 -5.36
N PRO A 189 14.55 5.30 -5.11
CA PRO A 189 15.02 4.93 -3.78
C PRO A 189 15.98 5.99 -3.22
N GLU A 190 15.99 6.14 -1.90
CA GLU A 190 16.87 7.04 -1.17
C GLU A 190 17.88 6.23 -0.35
N GLY A 191 19.10 6.74 -0.16
CA GLY A 191 20.13 6.12 0.65
C GLY A 191 20.80 4.92 -0.03
N GLU A 192 20.98 3.80 0.68
CA GLU A 192 21.74 2.64 0.19
C GLU A 192 21.17 1.97 -1.09
N GLY A 193 19.96 2.33 -1.48
CA GLY A 193 19.32 1.88 -2.73
C GLY A 193 19.28 2.95 -3.82
N GLU A 194 20.01 4.05 -3.66
CA GLU A 194 20.00 5.15 -4.62
C GLU A 194 20.48 4.67 -6.00
N VAL A 195 19.71 5.02 -7.02
CA VAL A 195 19.95 4.63 -8.40
C VAL A 195 20.65 5.78 -9.11
N ASP A 196 21.81 5.54 -9.69
CA ASP A 196 22.55 6.55 -10.45
C ASP A 196 21.80 7.03 -11.70
N GLU A 197 22.26 8.16 -12.25
CA GLU A 197 21.59 8.79 -13.40
C GLU A 197 21.57 7.89 -14.64
N GLU A 198 22.60 7.08 -14.86
CA GLU A 198 22.65 6.15 -15.99
C GLU A 198 21.58 5.07 -15.89
N HIS A 199 21.44 4.47 -14.72
CA HIS A 199 20.38 3.49 -14.41
C HIS A 199 18.99 4.12 -14.50
N GLN A 200 18.82 5.36 -13.99
CA GLN A 200 17.57 6.09 -14.13
C GLN A 200 17.20 6.29 -15.61
N GLN A 201 18.14 6.72 -16.43
CA GLN A 201 17.93 6.90 -17.88
C GLN A 201 17.65 5.57 -18.57
N ALA A 202 18.32 4.47 -18.19
CA ALA A 202 18.03 3.13 -18.71
C ALA A 202 16.62 2.67 -18.38
N ILE A 203 16.11 3.01 -17.19
CA ILE A 203 14.73 2.74 -16.79
C ILE A 203 13.75 3.57 -17.62
N LEU A 204 14.00 4.86 -17.77
CA LEU A 204 13.13 5.78 -18.52
C LEU A 204 13.09 5.47 -20.01
N SER A 205 14.21 5.06 -20.62
CA SER A 205 14.27 4.68 -22.03
C SER A 205 13.39 3.45 -22.37
N LYS A 206 13.15 2.58 -21.40
CA LYS A 206 12.24 1.42 -21.52
C LYS A 206 10.81 1.74 -21.11
N THR A 207 10.54 2.95 -20.63
CA THR A 207 9.20 3.37 -20.21
C THR A 207 8.54 4.13 -21.37
N PRO A 208 7.45 3.63 -21.97
CA PRO A 208 6.80 4.29 -23.12
C PRO A 208 6.43 5.75 -22.90
N LEU A 209 5.99 6.14 -21.70
CA LEU A 209 5.71 7.54 -21.39
C LEU A 209 6.97 8.38 -21.10
N ALA A 210 8.18 7.79 -21.18
CA ALA A 210 9.50 8.43 -21.10
C ALA A 210 9.71 9.36 -19.88
N ARG A 211 9.04 9.09 -18.78
CA ARG A 211 9.15 9.82 -17.52
C ARG A 211 8.85 8.92 -16.33
N THR A 212 9.25 9.34 -15.13
CA THR A 212 8.72 8.76 -13.89
C THR A 212 7.23 9.10 -13.76
N GLY A 213 6.50 8.24 -13.07
CA GLY A 213 5.18 8.60 -12.56
C GLY A 213 5.29 9.60 -11.41
N ASN A 214 4.14 10.03 -10.91
CA ASN A 214 3.99 10.91 -9.76
C ASN A 214 3.27 10.13 -8.63
N PRO A 215 3.54 10.37 -7.36
CA PRO A 215 2.73 9.83 -6.26
C PRO A 215 1.23 10.06 -6.42
N ASP A 216 0.83 11.13 -7.09
CA ASP A 216 -0.58 11.40 -7.44
C ASP A 216 -1.18 10.34 -8.36
N ASP A 217 -0.42 9.81 -9.33
CA ASP A 217 -0.90 8.78 -10.24
C ASP A 217 -1.32 7.51 -9.48
N ILE A 218 -0.53 7.15 -8.45
CA ILE A 218 -0.81 6.01 -7.58
C ILE A 218 -1.98 6.31 -6.64
N ALA A 219 -1.95 7.45 -5.95
CA ALA A 219 -2.97 7.83 -4.98
C ALA A 219 -4.35 8.00 -5.63
N ALA A 220 -4.41 8.60 -6.82
CA ALA A 220 -5.64 8.73 -7.59
C ALA A 220 -6.20 7.37 -8.02
N THR A 221 -5.35 6.43 -8.45
CA THR A 221 -5.77 5.08 -8.81
C THR A 221 -6.31 4.31 -7.61
N ILE A 222 -5.66 4.41 -6.43
CA ILE A 222 -6.15 3.82 -5.19
C ILE A 222 -7.53 4.40 -4.84
N ALA A 223 -7.66 5.72 -4.86
CA ALA A 223 -8.90 6.40 -4.54
C ALA A 223 -10.02 6.06 -5.53
N PHE A 224 -9.72 5.94 -6.84
CA PHE A 224 -10.67 5.47 -7.85
C PHE A 224 -11.18 4.06 -7.53
N LEU A 225 -10.28 3.12 -7.25
CA LEU A 225 -10.65 1.73 -6.94
C LEU A 225 -11.49 1.61 -5.66
N ILE A 226 -11.25 2.47 -4.67
CA ILE A 226 -12.01 2.47 -3.41
C ILE A 226 -13.37 3.15 -3.61
N CYS A 227 -13.39 4.35 -4.19
CA CYS A 227 -14.56 5.24 -4.16
C CYS A 227 -15.47 5.12 -5.39
N ASP A 228 -14.89 4.92 -6.59
CA ASP A 228 -15.57 5.18 -7.86
C ASP A 228 -15.77 3.91 -8.72
N ALA A 229 -15.22 2.77 -8.29
CA ALA A 229 -15.19 1.53 -9.07
C ALA A 229 -15.94 0.36 -8.38
N PRO A 230 -17.27 0.47 -8.17
CA PRO A 230 -18.03 -0.52 -7.39
C PRO A 230 -18.13 -1.90 -8.07
N PHE A 231 -17.85 -2.00 -9.36
CA PHE A 231 -17.91 -3.26 -10.12
C PHE A 231 -16.52 -3.80 -10.50
N ILE A 232 -15.45 -3.30 -9.84
CA ILE A 232 -14.09 -3.79 -10.04
C ILE A 232 -13.63 -4.54 -8.78
N THR A 233 -13.31 -5.83 -8.93
CA THR A 233 -12.66 -6.66 -7.91
C THR A 233 -11.72 -7.68 -8.57
N GLY A 234 -10.65 -8.07 -7.89
CA GLY A 234 -9.65 -9.04 -8.38
C GLY A 234 -8.68 -8.48 -9.43
N GLN A 235 -8.75 -7.19 -9.73
CA GLN A 235 -7.89 -6.57 -10.73
C GLN A 235 -6.60 -6.02 -10.12
N ILE A 236 -5.51 -6.09 -10.89
CA ILE A 236 -4.24 -5.45 -10.58
C ILE A 236 -3.96 -4.46 -11.70
N ILE A 237 -4.00 -3.16 -11.35
CA ILE A 237 -3.82 -2.09 -12.33
C ILE A 237 -2.37 -1.63 -12.30
N ALA A 238 -1.65 -1.81 -13.41
CA ALA A 238 -0.32 -1.27 -13.58
C ALA A 238 -0.39 0.25 -13.79
N VAL A 239 0.36 0.99 -12.96
CA VAL A 239 0.53 2.44 -13.05
C VAL A 239 2.03 2.68 -13.22
N ASP A 240 2.53 2.41 -14.41
CA ASP A 240 3.95 2.22 -14.69
C ASP A 240 4.45 2.95 -15.95
N GLY A 241 3.61 3.76 -16.58
CA GLY A 241 3.92 4.43 -17.83
C GLY A 241 4.13 3.49 -19.01
N GLY A 242 3.63 2.24 -18.92
CA GLY A 242 3.79 1.18 -19.90
C GLY A 242 5.10 0.41 -19.79
N ARG A 243 5.90 0.60 -18.72
CA ARG A 243 7.21 -0.03 -18.55
C ARG A 243 7.14 -1.55 -18.62
N SER A 244 6.15 -2.18 -18.01
CA SER A 244 5.98 -3.64 -18.00
C SER A 244 5.78 -4.25 -19.39
N LEU A 245 5.48 -3.46 -20.42
CA LEU A 245 5.39 -3.92 -21.80
C LEU A 245 6.77 -4.14 -22.44
N ASN A 246 7.81 -3.49 -21.93
CA ASN A 246 9.18 -3.49 -22.47
C ASN A 246 10.22 -4.12 -21.52
N MET A 247 9.77 -4.91 -20.55
CA MET A 247 10.64 -5.62 -19.58
C MET A 247 10.86 -7.06 -19.99
#